data_518158e9c725cf6b7553f97f39b4b5d0
#
_entry.id   518158e9c725cf6b7553f97f39b4b5d0
#
_cell.length_a   1.000
_cell.length_b   1.000
_cell.length_c   1.000
_cell.angle_alpha   90.00
_cell.angle_beta   90.00
_cell.angle_gamma   90.00
#
_symmetry.space_group_name_H-M   'P 1'
#
loop_
_entity.id
_entity.type
_entity.pdbx_description
1 polymer ?
#
loop_
_entity_poly.entity_id
_entity_poly.type
_entity_poly.pdbx_seq_one_letter_code
_entity_poly.pdbx_strand_id
1 'polypeptide(L)'
;GLDGKPVVWFATDEENGEDIDAETVLDRLPVKTAYGYTWTCLGTPSADLFPIPEFAEADRVNMSCGSIGIHVSAPRAVENFLDMGHFPYVHTDILGSEPHTEVKEYDVEVSEERDEVLATKCKFMQPRAAKSATQAMEVEYVYRVPHPFCSVLYKSCPEDESRRDVIGIFLQPMTEETCRAHLLQSMVDSYSTIKELR
;
A
#
# COMPACT_ATOMS: atom_id res chain seq x y z
N GLY A 1 11.63 -11.63 -16.52
CA GLY A 1 11.91 -12.15 -15.21
C GLY A 1 12.68 -11.13 -14.42
N LEU A 2 12.12 -10.66 -13.36
CA LEU A 2 12.79 -9.79 -12.40
C LEU A 2 13.64 -10.70 -11.52
N ASP A 3 14.94 -10.58 -11.58
CA ASP A 3 15.99 -11.40 -10.96
C ASP A 3 15.70 -11.80 -9.51
N GLY A 4 14.92 -12.88 -9.30
CA GLY A 4 14.71 -13.50 -7.99
C GLY A 4 13.98 -12.66 -6.93
N LYS A 5 13.56 -11.42 -7.22
CA LYS A 5 12.79 -10.61 -6.28
C LYS A 5 11.33 -11.08 -6.24
N PRO A 6 10.68 -11.04 -5.07
CA PRO A 6 9.31 -11.49 -4.94
C PRO A 6 8.39 -10.77 -5.94
N VAL A 7 7.72 -11.51 -6.78
CA VAL A 7 6.61 -11.02 -7.58
C VAL A 7 5.35 -11.34 -6.80
N VAL A 8 4.53 -10.33 -6.53
CA VAL A 8 3.31 -10.50 -5.76
C VAL A 8 2.29 -11.23 -6.62
N TRP A 9 2.01 -12.47 -6.25
CA TRP A 9 0.91 -13.24 -6.80
C TRP A 9 -0.12 -13.43 -5.70
N PHE A 10 -1.38 -13.23 -6.01
CA PHE A 10 -2.44 -13.39 -5.04
C PHE A 10 -3.23 -14.63 -5.38
N ALA A 11 -3.33 -15.53 -4.41
CA ALA A 11 -4.32 -16.58 -4.49
C ALA A 11 -5.71 -15.93 -4.40
N THR A 12 -6.56 -16.20 -5.38
CA THR A 12 -7.97 -15.87 -5.31
C THR A 12 -8.67 -16.85 -4.37
N ASP A 13 -9.71 -16.37 -3.74
CA ASP A 13 -10.62 -17.01 -2.79
C ASP A 13 -10.64 -18.54 -2.75
N GLU A 14 -10.60 -19.09 -1.54
CA GLU A 14 -10.71 -20.53 -1.24
C GLU A 14 -12.06 -21.17 -1.71
N GLU A 15 -12.99 -20.38 -2.25
CA GLU A 15 -14.33 -20.87 -2.64
C GLU A 15 -14.41 -21.47 -4.04
N ASN A 16 -13.38 -21.37 -4.89
CA ASN A 16 -13.36 -21.97 -6.23
C ASN A 16 -12.17 -22.93 -6.43
N GLY A 17 -11.94 -23.80 -5.45
CA GLY A 17 -11.00 -24.91 -5.60
C GLY A 17 -11.56 -25.92 -6.61
N GLU A 18 -11.30 -25.74 -7.91
CA GLU A 18 -11.27 -26.88 -8.82
C GLU A 18 -10.07 -27.74 -8.41
N ASP A 19 -10.34 -29.00 -8.11
CA ASP A 19 -9.31 -30.02 -7.90
C ASP A 19 -8.38 -30.06 -9.12
N ILE A 20 -7.20 -29.44 -8.99
CA ILE A 20 -6.17 -29.55 -10.01
C ILE A 20 -5.66 -30.99 -9.91
N ASP A 21 -5.90 -31.76 -10.97
CA ASP A 21 -5.48 -33.15 -11.09
C ASP A 21 -3.99 -33.29 -10.75
N ALA A 22 -3.70 -34.13 -9.76
CA ALA A 22 -2.37 -34.28 -9.15
C ALA A 22 -1.29 -34.79 -10.11
N GLU A 23 -1.61 -35.10 -11.34
CA GLU A 23 -0.66 -35.52 -12.38
C GLU A 23 0.00 -34.35 -13.13
N THR A 24 -0.47 -33.12 -12.96
CA THR A 24 0.21 -31.94 -13.49
C THR A 24 1.35 -31.58 -12.55
N VAL A 25 2.59 -31.91 -12.92
CA VAL A 25 3.80 -31.50 -12.18
C VAL A 25 3.97 -30.00 -12.33
N LEU A 26 3.25 -29.25 -11.50
CA LEU A 26 3.52 -27.83 -11.32
C LEU A 26 4.66 -27.69 -10.34
N ASP A 27 5.68 -26.94 -10.73
CA ASP A 27 6.75 -26.54 -9.81
C ASP A 27 6.11 -25.81 -8.62
N ARG A 28 6.38 -26.30 -7.41
CA ARG A 28 5.87 -25.63 -6.21
C ARG A 28 6.60 -24.32 -6.04
N LEU A 29 5.90 -23.25 -6.21
CA LEU A 29 6.42 -21.91 -5.92
C LEU A 29 6.50 -21.70 -4.40
N PRO A 30 7.51 -20.94 -3.91
CA PRO A 30 7.55 -20.54 -2.52
C PRO A 30 6.34 -19.65 -2.19
N VAL A 31 5.69 -19.93 -1.06
CA VAL A 31 4.48 -19.22 -0.62
C VAL A 31 4.69 -18.69 0.79
N LYS A 32 4.27 -17.44 1.03
CA LYS A 32 4.25 -16.81 2.35
C LYS A 32 2.93 -16.06 2.55
N THR A 33 2.29 -16.25 3.69
CA THR A 33 1.10 -15.47 4.08
C THR A 33 1.53 -14.33 5.00
N ALA A 34 1.24 -13.11 4.60
CA ALA A 34 1.50 -11.91 5.39
C ALA A 34 0.54 -10.78 4.97
N TYR A 35 0.19 -9.91 5.91
CA TYR A 35 -0.61 -8.70 5.67
C TYR A 35 -1.99 -8.97 5.06
N GLY A 36 -2.57 -10.14 5.36
CA GLY A 36 -3.86 -10.56 4.80
C GLY A 36 -3.79 -11.02 3.33
N TYR A 37 -2.58 -11.24 2.80
CA TYR A 37 -2.35 -11.70 1.43
C TYR A 37 -1.45 -12.92 1.38
N THR A 38 -1.60 -13.69 0.33
CA THR A 38 -0.67 -14.77 -0.03
C THR A 38 0.33 -14.25 -1.05
N TRP A 39 1.61 -14.39 -0.74
CA TRP A 39 2.75 -13.92 -1.51
C TRP A 39 3.48 -15.10 -2.12
N THR A 40 3.92 -14.95 -3.36
CA THR A 40 4.75 -15.93 -4.04
C THR A 40 5.77 -15.25 -4.94
N CYS A 41 6.78 -15.98 -5.38
CA CYS A 41 7.73 -15.50 -6.39
C CYS A 41 8.05 -16.62 -7.38
N LEU A 42 8.53 -16.22 -8.56
CA LEU A 42 9.08 -17.16 -9.53
C LEU A 42 10.53 -17.47 -9.17
N GLY A 43 10.80 -18.72 -8.77
CA GLY A 43 12.12 -19.16 -8.34
C GLY A 43 12.39 -18.94 -6.86
N THR A 44 13.66 -18.82 -6.49
CA THR A 44 14.09 -18.62 -5.11
C THR A 44 14.07 -17.13 -4.75
N PRO A 45 13.37 -16.72 -3.68
CA PRO A 45 13.40 -15.33 -3.24
C PRO A 45 14.82 -14.90 -2.85
N SER A 46 15.26 -13.74 -3.30
CA SER A 46 16.57 -13.18 -2.92
C SER A 46 16.59 -12.58 -1.52
N ALA A 47 15.41 -12.23 -0.99
CA ALA A 47 15.23 -11.68 0.35
C ALA A 47 13.87 -12.10 0.90
N ASP A 48 13.68 -11.94 2.19
CA ASP A 48 12.37 -12.10 2.81
C ASP A 48 11.43 -10.94 2.45
N LEU A 49 10.15 -11.09 2.73
CA LEU A 49 9.17 -10.05 2.56
C LEU A 49 9.50 -8.87 3.50
N PHE A 50 9.39 -7.65 2.98
CA PHE A 50 9.63 -6.43 3.75
C PHE A 50 8.71 -6.34 4.98
N PRO A 51 9.19 -5.81 6.12
CA PRO A 51 8.40 -5.73 7.34
C PRO A 51 7.42 -4.54 7.31
N ILE A 52 6.22 -4.76 7.83
CA ILE A 52 5.26 -3.75 8.27
C ILE A 52 4.93 -4.08 9.72
N PRO A 53 5.76 -3.64 10.68
CA PRO A 53 5.64 -4.04 12.09
C PRO A 53 4.32 -3.59 12.71
N GLU A 54 3.77 -2.48 12.26
CA GLU A 54 2.50 -1.93 12.72
C GLU A 54 1.33 -2.91 12.53
N PHE A 55 1.40 -3.76 11.52
CA PHE A 55 0.37 -4.78 11.26
C PHE A 55 0.26 -5.82 12.39
N ALA A 56 1.27 -5.96 13.22
CA ALA A 56 1.28 -6.87 14.37
C ALA A 56 0.79 -6.22 15.68
N GLU A 57 0.54 -4.92 15.71
CA GLU A 57 0.01 -4.22 16.88
C GLU A 57 -1.44 -4.63 17.12
N ALA A 58 -1.75 -5.11 18.35
CA ALA A 58 -3.01 -5.77 18.65
C ALA A 58 -4.24 -4.82 18.69
N ASP A 59 -4.01 -3.53 18.81
CA ASP A 59 -5.04 -2.50 18.92
C ASP A 59 -5.32 -1.79 17.59
N ARG A 60 -4.72 -2.24 16.51
CA ARG A 60 -5.00 -1.72 15.17
C ARG A 60 -6.15 -2.43 14.49
N VAL A 61 -6.86 -1.67 13.67
CA VAL A 61 -7.82 -2.23 12.72
C VAL A 61 -7.06 -2.55 11.42
N ASN A 62 -6.73 -3.82 11.27
CA ASN A 62 -6.06 -4.33 10.07
C ASN A 62 -7.08 -4.81 9.04
N MET A 63 -6.94 -4.41 7.80
CA MET A 63 -7.88 -4.71 6.74
C MET A 63 -7.22 -4.90 5.40
N SER A 64 -7.49 -6.03 4.75
CA SER A 64 -7.34 -6.15 3.30
C SER A 64 -8.54 -5.49 2.64
N CYS A 65 -8.31 -4.41 1.89
CA CYS A 65 -9.38 -3.68 1.20
C CYS A 65 -9.78 -4.34 -0.13
N GLY A 66 -9.28 -5.55 -0.37
CA GLY A 66 -9.50 -6.28 -1.60
C GLY A 66 -8.55 -5.90 -2.74
N SER A 67 -8.91 -6.30 -3.94
CA SER A 67 -8.12 -6.06 -5.13
C SER A 67 -8.97 -5.50 -6.27
N ILE A 68 -8.36 -4.62 -7.07
CA ILE A 68 -9.00 -4.00 -8.23
C ILE A 68 -8.08 -4.11 -9.45
N GLY A 69 -8.65 -4.49 -10.60
CA GLY A 69 -7.96 -4.41 -11.89
C GLY A 69 -7.90 -2.98 -12.39
N ILE A 70 -6.73 -2.53 -12.84
CA ILE A 70 -6.51 -1.18 -13.32
C ILE A 70 -5.91 -1.25 -14.72
N HIS A 71 -6.46 -0.45 -15.64
CA HIS A 71 -5.96 -0.34 -17.00
C HIS A 71 -4.84 0.70 -17.09
N VAL A 72 -3.73 0.35 -16.42
CA VAL A 72 -2.49 1.12 -16.41
C VAL A 72 -1.34 0.18 -16.03
N SER A 73 -0.12 0.48 -16.45
CA SER A 73 1.05 -0.30 -16.05
C SER A 73 1.33 -0.17 -14.55
N ALA A 74 1.87 -1.21 -13.94
CA ALA A 74 2.18 -1.20 -12.50
C ALA A 74 3.12 -0.04 -12.09
N PRO A 75 4.19 0.33 -12.82
CA PRO A 75 5.00 1.50 -12.48
C PRO A 75 4.19 2.79 -12.43
N ARG A 76 3.26 3.00 -13.36
CA ARG A 76 2.40 4.19 -13.38
C ARG A 76 1.43 4.22 -12.19
N ALA A 77 0.95 3.07 -11.75
CA ALA A 77 0.14 2.99 -10.54
C ALA A 77 0.96 3.31 -9.27
N VAL A 78 2.25 2.93 -9.21
CA VAL A 78 3.17 3.36 -8.14
C VAL A 78 3.36 4.87 -8.17
N GLU A 79 3.66 5.45 -9.34
CA GLU A 79 3.82 6.90 -9.48
C GLU A 79 2.58 7.65 -8.99
N ASN A 80 1.38 7.19 -9.34
CA ASN A 80 0.14 7.79 -8.87
C ASN A 80 -0.02 7.70 -7.34
N PHE A 81 0.35 6.57 -6.74
CA PHE A 81 0.27 6.42 -5.28
C PHE A 81 1.25 7.32 -4.53
N LEU A 82 2.40 7.63 -5.11
CA LEU A 82 3.44 8.48 -4.53
C LEU A 82 3.22 9.98 -4.81
N ASP A 83 2.35 10.33 -5.76
CA ASP A 83 2.08 11.71 -6.13
C ASP A 83 1.10 12.37 -5.15
N MET A 84 1.50 13.49 -4.55
CA MET A 84 0.63 14.34 -3.74
C MET A 84 -0.02 15.48 -4.55
N GLY A 85 0.55 15.80 -5.71
CA GLY A 85 0.11 16.94 -6.52
C GLY A 85 -1.31 16.77 -7.09
N HIS A 86 -1.78 15.55 -7.28
CA HIS A 86 -3.13 15.29 -7.77
C HIS A 86 -4.23 15.40 -6.69
N PHE A 87 -3.87 15.42 -5.40
CA PHE A 87 -4.83 15.40 -4.29
C PHE A 87 -5.92 16.47 -4.38
N PRO A 88 -5.61 17.76 -4.64
CA PRO A 88 -6.64 18.79 -4.67
C PRO A 88 -7.58 18.69 -5.86
N TYR A 89 -7.20 17.97 -6.89
CA TYR A 89 -7.91 17.91 -8.18
C TYR A 89 -8.68 16.61 -8.36
N VAL A 90 -8.06 15.47 -8.02
CA VAL A 90 -8.67 14.14 -8.18
C VAL A 90 -9.39 13.70 -6.91
N HIS A 91 -8.85 14.04 -5.75
CA HIS A 91 -9.40 13.71 -4.44
C HIS A 91 -9.85 14.97 -3.68
N THR A 92 -10.48 15.89 -4.42
CA THR A 92 -11.00 17.17 -3.89
C THR A 92 -11.89 16.91 -2.67
N ASP A 93 -11.75 17.80 -1.66
CA ASP A 93 -12.49 17.77 -0.39
C ASP A 93 -12.23 16.56 0.53
N ILE A 94 -11.32 15.68 0.12
CA ILE A 94 -10.89 14.52 0.94
C ILE A 94 -9.40 14.65 1.27
N LEU A 95 -8.53 14.51 0.24
CA LEU A 95 -7.07 14.54 0.42
C LEU A 95 -6.45 15.92 0.18
N GLY A 96 -7.16 16.80 -0.49
CA GLY A 96 -6.75 18.18 -0.76
C GLY A 96 -7.89 19.04 -1.25
N SER A 97 -7.71 20.35 -1.30
CA SER A 97 -8.66 21.30 -1.89
C SER A 97 -7.98 22.64 -2.17
N GLU A 98 -8.51 23.38 -3.12
CA GLU A 98 -8.13 24.78 -3.31
C GLU A 98 -8.46 25.63 -2.06
N PRO A 99 -7.65 26.63 -1.72
CA PRO A 99 -6.46 27.10 -2.43
C PRO A 99 -5.15 26.37 -2.04
N HIS A 100 -5.21 25.32 -1.22
CA HIS A 100 -4.06 24.61 -0.67
C HIS A 100 -3.60 23.50 -1.63
N THR A 101 -3.00 23.88 -2.76
CA THR A 101 -2.59 22.94 -3.82
C THR A 101 -1.09 22.72 -3.88
N GLU A 102 -0.31 23.41 -3.04
CA GLU A 102 1.14 23.37 -3.08
C GLU A 102 1.67 22.07 -2.46
N VAL A 103 2.51 21.35 -3.19
CA VAL A 103 3.35 20.29 -2.65
C VAL A 103 4.59 20.94 -2.05
N LYS A 104 4.72 20.88 -0.73
CA LYS A 104 5.86 21.43 0.00
C LYS A 104 7.11 20.61 -0.27
N GLU A 105 8.26 21.22 -0.05
CA GLU A 105 9.57 20.52 -0.12
C GLU A 105 9.61 19.35 0.88
N TYR A 106 10.12 18.21 0.42
CA TYR A 106 10.28 16.98 1.21
C TYR A 106 11.60 16.30 0.89
N ASP A 107 12.05 15.40 1.75
CA ASP A 107 13.31 14.69 1.60
C ASP A 107 13.08 13.33 0.95
N VAL A 108 13.99 12.94 0.05
CA VAL A 108 14.02 11.58 -0.54
C VAL A 108 15.39 10.97 -0.34
N GLU A 109 15.42 9.74 0.16
CA GLU A 109 16.65 8.99 0.35
C GLU A 109 16.51 7.53 -0.10
N VAL A 110 17.63 6.92 -0.45
CA VAL A 110 17.73 5.48 -0.65
C VAL A 110 18.40 4.87 0.59
N SER A 111 17.66 4.03 1.29
CA SER A 111 18.20 3.28 2.42
C SER A 111 18.94 2.05 1.91
N GLU A 112 20.26 2.07 1.91
CA GLU A 112 21.08 0.91 1.52
C GLU A 112 20.88 -0.27 2.47
N GLU A 113 20.66 0.01 3.77
CA GLU A 113 20.44 -1.02 4.80
C GLU A 113 19.16 -1.83 4.53
N ARG A 114 18.10 -1.16 4.06
CA ARG A 114 16.78 -1.76 3.84
C ARG A 114 16.51 -2.10 2.38
N ASP A 115 17.36 -1.65 1.47
CA ASP A 115 17.13 -1.73 0.02
C ASP A 115 15.77 -1.11 -0.40
N GLU A 116 15.45 0.05 0.15
CA GLU A 116 14.19 0.76 -0.10
C GLU A 116 14.39 2.26 -0.33
N VAL A 117 13.45 2.87 -1.05
CA VAL A 117 13.37 4.32 -1.18
C VAL A 117 12.43 4.86 -0.12
N LEU A 118 12.84 5.95 0.53
CA LEU A 118 12.08 6.66 1.56
C LEU A 118 11.84 8.09 1.12
N ALA A 119 10.60 8.58 1.27
CA ALA A 119 10.29 10.00 1.23
C ALA A 119 9.72 10.42 2.59
N THR A 120 10.35 11.43 3.20
CA THR A 120 10.03 11.90 4.55
C THR A 120 9.72 13.40 4.55
N LYS A 121 9.12 13.89 5.63
CA LYS A 121 8.67 15.28 5.76
C LYS A 121 7.66 15.71 4.69
N CYS A 122 7.00 14.74 4.06
CA CYS A 122 5.95 15.02 3.11
C CYS A 122 4.74 15.61 3.88
N LYS A 123 4.32 16.81 3.51
CA LYS A 123 3.22 17.51 4.18
C LYS A 123 2.21 18.00 3.19
N PHE A 124 0.95 17.81 3.51
CA PHE A 124 -0.14 18.28 2.69
C PHE A 124 -1.32 18.72 3.54
N MET A 125 -2.02 19.78 3.11
CA MET A 125 -3.22 20.26 3.79
C MET A 125 -4.41 19.41 3.38
N GLN A 126 -4.96 18.62 4.31
CA GLN A 126 -6.15 17.82 4.10
C GLN A 126 -7.41 18.49 4.66
N PRO A 127 -8.46 18.66 3.86
CA PRO A 127 -9.75 19.12 4.35
C PRO A 127 -10.37 18.15 5.36
N ARG A 128 -10.04 16.84 5.20
CA ARG A 128 -10.62 15.75 5.99
C ARG A 128 -9.58 14.71 6.36
N ALA A 129 -8.69 15.08 7.29
CA ALA A 129 -7.56 14.23 7.68
C ALA A 129 -7.98 12.90 8.35
N ALA A 130 -9.13 12.90 9.05
CA ALA A 130 -9.78 11.73 9.63
C ALA A 130 -11.30 11.91 9.56
N LYS A 131 -12.04 10.84 9.80
CA LYS A 131 -13.51 10.89 9.83
C LYS A 131 -14.01 11.81 10.96
N SER A 132 -13.29 11.85 12.08
CA SER A 132 -13.53 12.73 13.23
C SER A 132 -13.12 14.19 12.98
N ALA A 133 -12.32 14.47 11.96
CA ALA A 133 -11.82 15.81 11.68
C ALA A 133 -12.95 16.75 11.21
N THR A 134 -13.12 17.85 11.94
CA THR A 134 -14.10 18.90 11.65
C THR A 134 -13.50 20.11 10.94
N GLN A 135 -12.17 20.16 10.83
CA GLN A 135 -11.42 21.24 10.21
C GLN A 135 -10.30 20.68 9.34
N ALA A 136 -9.91 21.45 8.32
CA ALA A 136 -8.71 21.15 7.54
C ALA A 136 -7.46 21.23 8.42
N MET A 137 -6.54 20.28 8.21
CA MET A 137 -5.29 20.24 8.94
C MET A 137 -4.14 19.77 8.06
N GLU A 138 -2.92 20.17 8.43
CA GLU A 138 -1.72 19.66 7.79
C GLU A 138 -1.46 18.22 8.26
N VAL A 139 -1.35 17.32 7.30
CA VAL A 139 -1.04 15.91 7.52
C VAL A 139 0.38 15.65 7.06
N GLU A 140 1.14 14.92 7.87
CA GLU A 140 2.46 14.46 7.50
C GLU A 140 2.42 13.02 7.00
N TYR A 141 3.17 12.78 5.93
CA TYR A 141 3.33 11.48 5.31
C TYR A 141 4.78 11.03 5.31
N VAL A 142 4.97 9.72 5.41
CA VAL A 142 6.21 9.04 5.06
C VAL A 142 5.87 7.96 4.05
N TYR A 143 6.51 7.99 2.90
CA TYR A 143 6.38 6.94 1.89
C TYR A 143 7.59 6.02 1.95
N ARG A 144 7.34 4.72 1.89
CA ARG A 144 8.34 3.67 1.69
C ARG A 144 8.04 2.94 0.40
N VAL A 145 9.08 2.70 -0.39
CA VAL A 145 9.01 1.84 -1.59
C VAL A 145 9.97 0.66 -1.38
N PRO A 146 9.52 -0.38 -0.65
CA PRO A 146 10.36 -1.54 -0.34
C PRO A 146 10.57 -2.49 -1.52
N HIS A 147 9.82 -2.29 -2.59
CA HIS A 147 9.90 -3.05 -3.82
C HIS A 147 9.32 -2.20 -4.97
N PRO A 148 9.79 -2.33 -6.23
CA PRO A 148 9.30 -1.52 -7.36
C PRO A 148 7.78 -1.51 -7.57
N PHE A 149 7.07 -2.53 -7.09
CA PHE A 149 5.62 -2.65 -7.20
C PHE A 149 4.90 -2.65 -5.84
N CYS A 150 5.59 -2.25 -4.79
CA CYS A 150 5.03 -2.18 -3.45
C CYS A 150 5.35 -0.82 -2.84
N SER A 151 4.34 -0.12 -2.37
CA SER A 151 4.51 1.13 -1.65
C SER A 151 3.70 1.11 -0.35
N VAL A 152 4.26 1.68 0.69
CA VAL A 152 3.65 1.78 2.01
C VAL A 152 3.70 3.24 2.44
N LEU A 153 2.54 3.78 2.70
CA LEU A 153 2.34 5.13 3.20
C LEU A 153 2.07 5.10 4.70
N TYR A 154 2.77 5.91 5.45
CA TYR A 154 2.52 6.23 6.84
C TYR A 154 1.94 7.62 6.92
N LYS A 155 0.77 7.75 7.48
CA LYS A 155 0.04 9.00 7.63
C LYS A 155 -0.08 9.36 9.09
N SER A 156 0.18 10.63 9.46
CA SER A 156 -0.03 11.10 10.83
C SER A 156 -1.49 10.91 11.27
N CYS A 157 -1.66 10.40 12.48
CA CYS A 157 -2.97 10.17 13.07
C CYS A 157 -3.37 11.39 13.92
N PRO A 158 -4.48 12.07 13.62
CA PRO A 158 -4.93 13.23 14.41
C PRO A 158 -5.28 12.91 15.87
N GLU A 159 -5.66 11.67 16.14
CA GLU A 159 -6.03 11.22 17.49
C GLU A 159 -4.81 10.83 18.33
N ASP A 160 -3.69 10.48 17.71
CA ASP A 160 -2.46 10.09 18.40
C ASP A 160 -1.24 10.46 17.54
N GLU A 161 -0.63 11.60 17.86
CA GLU A 161 0.54 12.13 17.13
C GLU A 161 1.78 11.21 17.20
N SER A 162 1.83 10.30 18.17
CA SER A 162 2.92 9.34 18.32
C SER A 162 2.83 8.16 17.36
N ARG A 163 1.68 7.95 16.74
CA ARG A 163 1.38 6.82 15.86
C ARG A 163 1.01 7.29 14.45
N ARG A 164 1.06 6.37 13.51
CA ARG A 164 0.69 6.63 12.11
C ARG A 164 -0.26 5.56 11.61
N ASP A 165 -1.23 5.96 10.83
CA ASP A 165 -2.00 5.03 10.00
C ASP A 165 -1.12 4.50 8.88
N VAL A 166 -1.30 3.24 8.52
CA VAL A 166 -0.53 2.58 7.48
C VAL A 166 -1.45 2.19 6.32
N ILE A 167 -1.09 2.60 5.12
CA ILE A 167 -1.78 2.27 3.89
C ILE A 167 -0.78 1.66 2.93
N GLY A 168 -1.01 0.41 2.51
CA GLY A 168 -0.16 -0.29 1.56
C GLY A 168 -0.85 -0.46 0.21
N ILE A 169 -0.08 -0.32 -0.87
CA ILE A 169 -0.48 -0.75 -2.20
C ILE A 169 0.53 -1.76 -2.73
N PHE A 170 0.03 -2.91 -3.17
CA PHE A 170 0.81 -3.97 -3.74
C PHE A 170 0.29 -4.23 -5.15
N LEU A 171 1.13 -4.02 -6.14
CA LEU A 171 0.74 -4.06 -7.54
C LEU A 171 1.22 -5.36 -8.18
N GLN A 172 0.30 -6.08 -8.76
CA GLN A 172 0.58 -7.25 -9.58
C GLN A 172 0.54 -6.85 -11.05
N PRO A 173 1.69 -6.76 -11.74
CA PRO A 173 1.70 -6.57 -13.18
C PRO A 173 0.98 -7.71 -13.89
N MET A 174 0.02 -7.41 -14.74
CA MET A 174 -0.70 -8.40 -15.55
C MET A 174 -0.21 -8.37 -16.99
N THR A 175 -0.06 -7.17 -17.54
CA THR A 175 0.53 -6.90 -18.86
C THR A 175 1.36 -5.62 -18.79
N GLU A 176 1.91 -5.16 -19.92
CA GLU A 176 2.57 -3.86 -19.98
C GLU A 176 1.62 -2.68 -19.72
N GLU A 177 0.31 -2.87 -19.92
CA GLU A 177 -0.71 -1.81 -19.84
C GLU A 177 -1.74 -2.05 -18.74
N THR A 178 -1.67 -3.18 -18.03
CA THR A 178 -2.65 -3.50 -16.98
C THR A 178 -1.98 -4.06 -15.74
N CYS A 179 -2.54 -3.73 -14.59
CA CYS A 179 -2.14 -4.31 -13.32
C CYS A 179 -3.34 -4.57 -12.41
N ARG A 180 -3.11 -5.32 -11.34
CA ARG A 180 -4.04 -5.48 -10.24
C ARG A 180 -3.46 -4.85 -8.99
N ALA A 181 -4.19 -3.92 -8.41
CA ALA A 181 -3.82 -3.29 -7.14
C ALA A 181 -4.48 -4.02 -5.97
N HIS A 182 -3.70 -4.31 -4.96
CA HIS A 182 -4.14 -4.90 -3.69
C HIS A 182 -3.87 -3.88 -2.60
N LEU A 183 -4.89 -3.52 -1.84
CA LEU A 183 -4.85 -2.43 -0.87
C LEU A 183 -4.90 -2.97 0.55
N LEU A 184 -3.99 -2.48 1.38
CA LEU A 184 -3.89 -2.76 2.80
C LEU A 184 -4.15 -1.48 3.59
N GLN A 185 -4.89 -1.59 4.67
CA GLN A 185 -4.97 -0.57 5.71
C GLN A 185 -4.67 -1.18 7.09
N SER A 186 -3.92 -0.45 7.90
CA SER A 186 -3.67 -0.75 9.31
C SER A 186 -3.84 0.56 10.09
N MET A 187 -5.03 0.76 10.64
CA MET A 187 -5.50 2.04 11.16
C MET A 187 -5.47 2.05 12.69
N VAL A 188 -5.14 3.21 13.24
CA VAL A 188 -5.19 3.50 14.69
C VAL A 188 -6.62 3.86 15.11
N ASP A 189 -7.44 4.35 14.18
CA ASP A 189 -8.81 4.79 14.43
C ASP A 189 -9.67 3.69 15.06
N SER A 190 -10.04 3.88 16.32
CA SER A 190 -10.91 2.97 17.07
C SER A 190 -12.41 3.27 16.92
N TYR A 191 -12.77 4.33 16.23
CA TYR A 191 -14.16 4.81 16.10
C TYR A 191 -14.83 4.35 14.81
N SER A 192 -14.04 3.99 13.81
CA SER A 192 -14.56 3.55 12.51
C SER A 192 -14.74 2.03 12.47
N THR A 193 -15.85 1.58 11.92
CA THR A 193 -16.05 0.16 11.62
C THR A 193 -15.34 -0.22 10.33
N ILE A 194 -15.01 -1.49 10.14
CA ILE A 194 -14.43 -2.02 8.90
C ILE A 194 -15.26 -1.61 7.66
N LYS A 195 -16.59 -1.56 7.80
CA LYS A 195 -17.49 -1.13 6.72
C LYS A 195 -17.32 0.35 6.36
N GLU A 196 -16.96 1.17 7.31
CA GLU A 196 -16.77 2.61 7.11
C GLU A 196 -15.38 2.97 6.60
N LEU A 197 -14.40 2.07 6.82
CA LEU A 197 -13.02 2.22 6.31
C LEU A 197 -12.87 1.71 4.86
N ARG A 198 -13.78 0.86 4.38
CA ARG A 198 -13.87 0.39 2.99
C ARG A 198 -14.57 1.41 2.11
#